data_2edaab345bf4585a0780983600827c6a
#
_entry.id   2edaab345bf4585a0780983600827c6a
#
_cell.length_a   1.000
_cell.length_b   1.000
_cell.length_c   1.000
_cell.angle_alpha   90.00
_cell.angle_beta   90.00
_cell.angle_gamma   90.00
#
_symmetry.space_group_name_H-M   'P 1'
#
loop_
_entity.id
_entity.type
_entity.pdbx_description
1 polymer ?
#
loop_
_entity_poly.entity_id
_entity_poly.type
_entity_poly.pdbx_seq_one_letter_code
_entity_poly.pdbx_strand_id
1 'polypeptide(L)'
;MMEKKERHTFKRLFYGRTIIILLSLLLQIALILALMFRFLERIPALFGGVVIFTAVMLAVILNTRDNPTVKLSWCILVAVVPVFGMVLYLFFRLDIGHRVEQKLLRKTQEETRCYAAAGEEFMEKLRREDRNFYNTAYYLQKNGFPVCGNTNVQYFPLGEDKFRQMLVELEQAEKFIFLEYFIISPSYMWDRILEILKRKAAMGVEVRVLYDGSNAVTNLPYDYPKQMARFGIRCKMFSPFRPFVSTHYNNRDHRKILVIDGKVAFTGGINIQDRYINRKQVFGHWKDTAVMLRGDAARSFTLMFLQMWNATEREHIYDPYLEIAESVPASGLVIPYGDSPLDDERVGEMVYFNMINQAKEYVYIMTPYLIMDNEMVTALRFAAMRGVDVRIVVPHIPDKKAVFLLTRSHYAELLEAGVKIYEYTPGFVHAKVFLCDDIQAVVGTINLDYRSLYHHFECAAYLYRVDALADIKVDFQNTMEKSQQVSADDGKRRSFLTGLLTGILKIAAPLA
;
A
#
# COMPACT_ATOMS: atom_id res chain seq x y z
N MET A 1 14.50 38.28 -1.41
CA MET A 1 14.56 38.50 0.06
C MET A 1 13.26 38.11 0.77
N MET A 2 12.09 38.24 0.15
CA MET A 2 10.79 37.74 0.68
C MET A 2 10.72 36.21 0.79
N GLU A 3 11.17 35.49 -0.22
CA GLU A 3 11.15 34.00 -0.25
C GLU A 3 11.92 33.32 0.89
N LYS A 4 13.03 33.92 1.35
CA LYS A 4 13.84 33.39 2.46
C LYS A 4 13.15 33.61 3.82
N LYS A 5 12.39 34.68 3.98
CA LYS A 5 11.67 35.03 5.22
C LYS A 5 10.40 34.16 5.35
N GLU A 6 9.71 33.86 4.26
CA GLU A 6 8.57 32.93 4.25
C GLU A 6 9.00 31.49 4.52
N ARG A 7 10.11 31.00 3.94
CA ARG A 7 10.68 29.67 4.25
C ARG A 7 11.07 29.52 5.72
N HIS A 8 11.58 30.57 6.37
CA HIS A 8 11.94 30.53 7.80
C HIS A 8 10.71 30.53 8.72
N THR A 9 9.69 31.32 8.41
CA THR A 9 8.42 31.36 9.16
C THR A 9 7.66 30.05 8.98
N PHE A 10 7.66 29.51 7.75
CA PHE A 10 7.07 28.23 7.39
C PHE A 10 7.72 27.05 8.15
N LYS A 11 9.05 26.98 8.18
CA LYS A 11 9.79 25.98 8.98
C LYS A 11 9.45 26.08 10.47
N ARG A 12 9.38 27.29 11.04
CA ARG A 12 9.14 27.51 12.46
C ARG A 12 7.73 27.09 12.90
N LEU A 13 6.70 27.35 12.09
CA LEU A 13 5.33 26.87 12.35
C LEU A 13 5.22 25.34 12.19
N PHE A 14 5.87 24.79 11.17
CA PHE A 14 5.87 23.38 10.87
C PHE A 14 6.55 22.56 11.98
N TYR A 15 7.76 22.95 12.39
CA TYR A 15 8.49 22.29 13.48
C TYR A 15 7.82 22.47 14.84
N GLY A 16 7.24 23.64 15.14
CA GLY A 16 6.56 23.90 16.41
C GLY A 16 5.37 22.96 16.64
N ARG A 17 4.56 22.71 15.61
CA ARG A 17 3.39 21.85 15.73
C ARG A 17 3.75 20.35 15.77
N THR A 18 4.72 19.92 15.00
CA THR A 18 5.25 18.54 15.05
C THR A 18 5.84 18.25 16.42
N ILE A 19 6.55 19.22 17.02
CA ILE A 19 7.08 19.12 18.38
C ILE A 19 5.93 19.04 19.41
N ILE A 20 4.87 19.83 19.27
CA ILE A 20 3.71 19.78 20.17
C ILE A 20 3.01 18.41 20.10
N ILE A 21 2.82 17.86 18.90
CA ILE A 21 2.25 16.52 18.73
C ILE A 21 3.15 15.47 19.38
N LEU A 22 4.45 15.51 19.13
CA LEU A 22 5.44 14.58 19.69
C LEU A 22 5.48 14.67 21.23
N LEU A 23 5.51 15.88 21.80
CA LEU A 23 5.49 16.10 23.25
C LEU A 23 4.18 15.62 23.88
N SER A 24 3.04 15.85 23.21
CA SER A 24 1.74 15.38 23.65
C SER A 24 1.67 13.84 23.67
N LEU A 25 2.20 13.19 22.64
CA LEU A 25 2.30 11.72 22.57
C LEU A 25 3.22 11.17 23.65
N LEU A 26 4.39 11.77 23.86
CA LEU A 26 5.34 11.39 24.92
C LEU A 26 4.72 11.57 26.31
N LEU A 27 4.00 12.67 26.55
CA LEU A 27 3.29 12.91 27.81
C LEU A 27 2.19 11.86 28.05
N GLN A 28 1.43 11.48 27.04
CA GLN A 28 0.42 10.43 27.15
C GLN A 28 1.04 9.08 27.45
N ILE A 29 2.13 8.71 26.79
CA ILE A 29 2.90 7.49 27.07
C ILE A 29 3.44 7.53 28.51
N ALA A 30 4.04 8.63 28.96
CA ALA A 30 4.55 8.79 30.30
C ALA A 30 3.45 8.68 31.38
N LEU A 31 2.25 9.23 31.10
CA LEU A 31 1.08 9.12 31.97
C LEU A 31 0.59 7.66 32.08
N ILE A 32 0.52 6.95 30.96
CA ILE A 32 0.16 5.53 30.92
C ILE A 32 1.17 4.68 31.72
N LEU A 33 2.47 4.93 31.53
CA LEU A 33 3.54 4.26 32.27
C LEU A 33 3.47 4.61 33.78
N ALA A 34 3.27 5.88 34.14
CA ALA A 34 3.15 6.30 35.54
C ALA A 34 1.94 5.67 36.24
N LEU A 35 0.79 5.60 35.56
CA LEU A 35 -0.40 4.90 36.05
C LEU A 35 -0.14 3.40 36.22
N MET A 36 0.58 2.79 35.29
CA MET A 36 0.98 1.39 35.34
C MET A 36 1.90 1.09 36.54
N PHE A 37 2.94 1.92 36.77
CA PHE A 37 3.85 1.75 37.92
C PHE A 37 3.12 1.93 39.24
N ARG A 38 2.26 2.95 39.34
CA ARG A 38 1.46 3.21 40.56
C ARG A 38 0.44 2.10 40.85
N PHE A 39 -0.07 1.45 39.80
CA PHE A 39 -0.94 0.29 39.89
C PHE A 39 -0.17 -0.94 40.38
N LEU A 40 1.04 -1.19 39.88
CA LEU A 40 1.92 -2.29 40.32
C LEU A 40 2.39 -2.15 41.77
N GLU A 41 2.66 -0.94 42.26
CA GLU A 41 3.07 -0.70 43.68
C GLU A 41 1.96 -0.98 44.68
N ARG A 42 0.69 -0.86 44.29
CA ARG A 42 -0.46 -1.04 45.18
C ARG A 42 -0.99 -2.47 45.26
N ILE A 43 -0.41 -3.43 44.52
CA ILE A 43 -0.96 -4.79 44.38
C ILE A 43 0.05 -5.92 44.65
N PRO A 44 0.78 -5.96 45.78
CA PRO A 44 1.54 -7.14 46.16
C PRO A 44 0.64 -8.35 46.48
N ALA A 45 -0.59 -8.11 46.95
CA ALA A 45 -1.57 -9.18 47.29
C ALA A 45 -2.25 -9.81 46.06
N LEU A 46 -2.04 -9.27 44.84
CA LEU A 46 -2.69 -9.72 43.61
C LEU A 46 -1.78 -10.50 42.65
N PHE A 47 -0.64 -11.03 43.11
CA PHE A 47 0.25 -11.81 42.24
C PHE A 47 -0.50 -12.99 41.58
N GLY A 48 -1.38 -13.67 42.32
CA GLY A 48 -2.29 -14.66 41.76
C GLY A 48 -3.30 -14.09 40.75
N GLY A 49 -3.80 -12.87 40.97
CA GLY A 49 -4.73 -12.18 40.08
C GLY A 49 -4.09 -11.82 38.75
N VAL A 50 -2.83 -11.35 38.74
CA VAL A 50 -2.11 -11.03 37.49
C VAL A 50 -1.92 -12.29 36.65
N VAL A 51 -1.56 -13.42 37.24
CA VAL A 51 -1.38 -14.70 36.53
C VAL A 51 -2.70 -15.18 35.91
N ILE A 52 -3.79 -15.15 36.69
CA ILE A 52 -5.11 -15.55 36.19
C ILE A 52 -5.56 -14.60 35.07
N PHE A 53 -5.40 -13.31 35.27
CA PHE A 53 -5.79 -12.32 34.27
C PHE A 53 -4.94 -12.44 33.00
N THR A 54 -3.65 -12.71 33.11
CA THR A 54 -2.76 -13.01 31.96
C THR A 54 -3.27 -14.25 31.21
N ALA A 55 -3.58 -15.31 31.89
CA ALA A 55 -4.09 -16.55 31.28
C ALA A 55 -5.42 -16.30 30.54
N VAL A 56 -6.32 -15.53 31.13
CA VAL A 56 -7.59 -15.13 30.48
C VAL A 56 -7.32 -14.29 29.23
N MET A 57 -6.42 -13.31 29.30
CA MET A 57 -6.08 -12.47 28.14
C MET A 57 -5.42 -13.27 27.01
N LEU A 58 -4.52 -14.20 27.34
CA LEU A 58 -3.94 -15.10 26.35
C LEU A 58 -5.02 -15.96 25.68
N ALA A 59 -5.98 -16.49 26.44
CA ALA A 59 -7.11 -17.24 25.91
C ALA A 59 -7.97 -16.35 25.00
N VAL A 60 -8.23 -15.10 25.37
CA VAL A 60 -8.97 -14.14 24.54
C VAL A 60 -8.23 -13.87 23.22
N ILE A 61 -6.92 -13.59 23.27
CA ILE A 61 -6.08 -13.33 22.07
C ILE A 61 -6.09 -14.55 21.14
N LEU A 62 -5.90 -15.74 21.67
CA LEU A 62 -5.87 -16.98 20.89
C LEU A 62 -7.20 -17.26 20.17
N ASN A 63 -8.33 -16.85 20.75
CA ASN A 63 -9.66 -17.04 20.18
C ASN A 63 -10.07 -15.96 19.18
N THR A 64 -9.26 -14.94 18.89
CA THR A 64 -9.54 -13.95 17.83
C THR A 64 -9.39 -14.58 16.44
N ARG A 65 -9.87 -13.89 15.41
CA ARG A 65 -9.72 -14.32 14.00
C ARG A 65 -8.46 -13.78 13.34
N ASP A 66 -7.59 -13.12 14.09
CA ASP A 66 -6.36 -12.51 13.56
C ASP A 66 -5.39 -13.58 13.02
N ASN A 67 -4.45 -13.17 12.17
CA ASN A 67 -3.37 -14.02 11.69
C ASN A 67 -2.57 -14.61 12.86
N PRO A 68 -2.20 -15.91 12.84
CA PRO A 68 -1.47 -16.57 13.92
C PRO A 68 -0.19 -15.85 14.36
N THR A 69 0.53 -15.23 13.42
CA THR A 69 1.75 -14.48 13.73
C THR A 69 1.46 -13.21 14.55
N VAL A 70 0.37 -12.50 14.22
CA VAL A 70 -0.11 -11.34 14.99
C VAL A 70 -0.52 -11.76 16.41
N LYS A 71 -1.27 -12.87 16.54
CA LYS A 71 -1.64 -13.43 17.85
C LYS A 71 -0.41 -13.77 18.69
N LEU A 72 0.58 -14.44 18.08
CA LEU A 72 1.81 -14.82 18.76
C LEU A 72 2.55 -13.59 19.29
N SER A 73 2.67 -12.54 18.47
CA SER A 73 3.32 -11.28 18.87
C SER A 73 2.62 -10.64 20.07
N TRP A 74 1.29 -10.59 20.07
CA TRP A 74 0.50 -10.11 21.22
C TRP A 74 0.66 -11.01 22.44
N CYS A 75 0.63 -12.33 22.27
CA CYS A 75 0.82 -13.29 23.38
C CYS A 75 2.19 -13.13 24.03
N ILE A 76 3.27 -12.97 23.24
CA ILE A 76 4.61 -12.72 23.76
C ILE A 76 4.65 -11.41 24.54
N LEU A 77 4.10 -10.32 24.00
CA LEU A 77 4.08 -9.02 24.67
C LEU A 77 3.32 -9.09 26.02
N VAL A 78 2.14 -9.71 26.02
CA VAL A 78 1.32 -9.88 27.24
C VAL A 78 1.98 -10.82 28.25
N ALA A 79 2.70 -11.85 27.82
CA ALA A 79 3.42 -12.76 28.72
C ALA A 79 4.66 -12.13 29.35
N VAL A 80 5.43 -11.32 28.58
CA VAL A 80 6.68 -10.69 29.04
C VAL A 80 6.43 -9.44 29.89
N VAL A 81 5.43 -8.63 29.52
CA VAL A 81 5.05 -7.40 30.24
C VAL A 81 3.54 -7.39 30.45
N PRO A 82 3.01 -8.19 31.40
CA PRO A 82 1.58 -8.50 31.50
C PRO A 82 0.66 -7.28 31.52
N VAL A 83 0.83 -6.38 32.47
CA VAL A 83 -0.07 -5.22 32.65
C VAL A 83 0.01 -4.27 31.46
N PHE A 84 1.21 -3.96 30.99
CA PHE A 84 1.41 -3.07 29.84
C PHE A 84 0.89 -3.72 28.56
N GLY A 85 1.23 -4.97 28.30
CA GLY A 85 0.79 -5.70 27.11
C GLY A 85 -0.73 -5.79 27.01
N MET A 86 -1.41 -6.06 28.14
CA MET A 86 -2.88 -6.10 28.20
C MET A 86 -3.52 -4.73 27.95
N VAL A 87 -3.03 -3.68 28.60
CA VAL A 87 -3.56 -2.31 28.41
C VAL A 87 -3.36 -1.88 26.96
N LEU A 88 -2.19 -2.16 26.39
CA LEU A 88 -1.89 -1.87 25.00
C LEU A 88 -2.80 -2.66 24.05
N TYR A 89 -2.95 -3.96 24.27
CA TYR A 89 -3.86 -4.81 23.46
C TYR A 89 -5.30 -4.30 23.49
N LEU A 90 -5.83 -4.01 24.68
CA LEU A 90 -7.18 -3.46 24.82
C LEU A 90 -7.33 -2.10 24.14
N PHE A 91 -6.33 -1.24 24.28
CA PHE A 91 -6.29 0.06 23.60
C PHE A 91 -6.37 -0.10 22.08
N PHE A 92 -5.61 -1.05 21.49
CA PHE A 92 -5.67 -1.34 20.07
C PHE A 92 -7.03 -1.94 19.63
N ARG A 93 -7.64 -2.76 20.48
CA ARG A 93 -8.95 -3.40 20.16
C ARG A 93 -10.16 -2.46 20.33
N LEU A 94 -10.10 -1.49 21.24
CA LEU A 94 -11.22 -0.61 21.57
C LEU A 94 -11.24 0.69 20.76
N ASP A 95 -10.40 0.83 19.72
CA ASP A 95 -10.26 2.08 18.98
C ASP A 95 -11.58 2.54 18.33
N ILE A 96 -12.16 3.60 18.91
CA ILE A 96 -13.39 4.24 18.45
C ILE A 96 -13.16 4.92 17.08
N GLY A 97 -11.96 5.49 16.86
CA GLY A 97 -11.61 6.15 15.60
C GLY A 97 -11.69 5.21 14.42
N HIS A 98 -11.15 3.99 14.57
CA HIS A 98 -11.21 2.92 13.58
C HIS A 98 -12.66 2.54 13.23
N ARG A 99 -13.53 2.39 14.22
CA ARG A 99 -14.95 2.03 14.01
C ARG A 99 -15.73 3.10 13.25
N VAL A 100 -15.46 4.37 13.52
CA VAL A 100 -16.10 5.50 12.81
C VAL A 100 -15.67 5.52 11.36
N GLU A 101 -14.37 5.41 11.09
CA GLU A 101 -13.81 5.38 9.74
C GLU A 101 -14.34 4.18 8.94
N GLN A 102 -14.35 2.99 9.55
CA GLN A 102 -14.94 1.77 8.99
C GLN A 102 -16.40 1.98 8.59
N LYS A 103 -17.23 2.57 9.47
CA LYS A 103 -18.65 2.81 9.20
C LYS A 103 -18.85 3.75 8.01
N LEU A 104 -18.05 4.81 7.91
CA LEU A 104 -18.13 5.77 6.81
C LEU A 104 -17.77 5.14 5.48
N LEU A 105 -16.67 4.37 5.43
CA LEU A 105 -16.21 3.70 4.21
C LEU A 105 -17.14 2.55 3.80
N ARG A 106 -17.65 1.74 4.73
CA ARG A 106 -18.66 0.72 4.41
C ARG A 106 -19.90 1.32 3.76
N LYS A 107 -20.35 2.49 4.23
CA LYS A 107 -21.48 3.19 3.64
C LYS A 107 -21.22 3.53 2.17
N THR A 108 -20.06 4.11 1.84
CA THR A 108 -19.72 4.44 0.44
C THR A 108 -19.54 3.18 -0.43
N GLN A 109 -19.01 2.09 0.12
CA GLN A 109 -18.91 0.80 -0.58
C GLN A 109 -20.29 0.18 -0.85
N GLU A 110 -21.22 0.22 0.13
CA GLU A 110 -22.59 -0.27 -0.05
C GLU A 110 -23.35 0.53 -1.11
N GLU A 111 -23.26 1.86 -1.08
CA GLU A 111 -23.88 2.75 -2.09
C GLU A 111 -23.38 2.50 -3.51
N THR A 112 -22.13 2.08 -3.63
CA THR A 112 -21.47 1.87 -4.93
C THR A 112 -21.51 0.43 -5.42
N ARG A 113 -22.12 -0.48 -4.68
CA ARG A 113 -22.14 -1.91 -5.02
C ARG A 113 -22.82 -2.20 -6.36
N CYS A 114 -23.79 -1.38 -6.77
CA CYS A 114 -24.45 -1.50 -8.08
C CYS A 114 -23.49 -1.33 -9.26
N TYR A 115 -22.40 -0.58 -9.11
CA TYR A 115 -21.42 -0.36 -10.17
C TYR A 115 -20.44 -1.55 -10.33
N ALA A 116 -20.39 -2.47 -9.35
CA ALA A 116 -19.56 -3.67 -9.39
C ALA A 116 -20.16 -4.80 -10.26
N ALA A 117 -21.42 -4.70 -10.66
CA ALA A 117 -22.10 -5.69 -11.50
C ALA A 117 -21.70 -5.62 -13.00
N ALA A 118 -20.77 -4.72 -13.37
CA ALA A 118 -20.26 -4.62 -14.73
C ALA A 118 -19.39 -5.84 -15.11
N GLY A 119 -19.38 -6.20 -16.39
CA GLY A 119 -18.47 -7.23 -16.92
C GLY A 119 -19.02 -8.67 -16.92
N GLU A 120 -20.32 -8.88 -16.77
CA GLU A 120 -20.92 -10.23 -16.78
C GLU A 120 -20.62 -11.01 -18.07
N GLU A 121 -20.58 -10.35 -19.22
CA GLU A 121 -20.22 -10.95 -20.50
C GLU A 121 -18.81 -11.56 -20.50
N PHE A 122 -17.85 -10.86 -19.89
CA PHE A 122 -16.48 -11.34 -19.74
C PHE A 122 -16.42 -12.52 -18.76
N MET A 123 -17.21 -12.51 -17.72
CA MET A 123 -17.28 -13.61 -16.75
C MET A 123 -17.81 -14.90 -17.39
N GLU A 124 -18.84 -14.81 -18.23
CA GLU A 124 -19.38 -15.99 -18.93
C GLU A 124 -18.37 -16.55 -19.96
N LYS A 125 -17.64 -15.67 -20.66
CA LYS A 125 -16.55 -16.08 -21.56
C LYS A 125 -15.44 -16.79 -20.78
N LEU A 126 -14.95 -16.19 -19.68
CA LEU A 126 -13.92 -16.78 -18.84
C LEU A 126 -14.31 -18.15 -18.26
N ARG A 127 -15.56 -18.30 -17.87
CA ARG A 127 -16.06 -19.56 -17.32
C ARG A 127 -15.88 -20.73 -18.29
N ARG A 128 -15.93 -20.46 -19.60
CA ARG A 128 -15.77 -21.46 -20.67
C ARG A 128 -14.32 -21.64 -21.07
N GLU A 129 -13.55 -20.57 -21.13
CA GLU A 129 -12.21 -20.57 -21.72
C GLU A 129 -11.08 -20.82 -20.69
N ASP A 130 -11.20 -20.26 -19.47
CA ASP A 130 -10.18 -20.39 -18.43
C ASP A 130 -10.81 -20.43 -17.03
N ARG A 131 -11.08 -21.61 -16.54
CA ARG A 131 -11.71 -21.84 -15.25
C ARG A 131 -10.88 -21.30 -14.07
N ASN A 132 -9.56 -21.34 -14.16
CA ASN A 132 -8.69 -20.88 -13.10
C ASN A 132 -8.75 -19.37 -12.98
N PHE A 133 -8.64 -18.67 -14.10
CA PHE A 133 -8.78 -17.22 -14.08
C PHE A 133 -10.23 -16.78 -13.76
N TYR A 134 -11.23 -17.52 -14.23
CA TYR A 134 -12.62 -17.28 -13.83
C TYR A 134 -12.79 -17.26 -12.30
N ASN A 135 -12.18 -18.20 -11.59
CA ASN A 135 -12.28 -18.26 -10.12
C ASN A 135 -11.65 -17.02 -9.46
N THR A 136 -10.50 -16.54 -9.96
CA THR A 136 -9.88 -15.28 -9.51
C THR A 136 -10.78 -14.08 -9.78
N ALA A 137 -11.30 -13.97 -10.98
CA ALA A 137 -12.20 -12.90 -11.41
C ALA A 137 -13.49 -12.90 -10.58
N TYR A 138 -14.06 -14.10 -10.32
CA TYR A 138 -15.24 -14.26 -9.47
C TYR A 138 -14.98 -13.81 -8.03
N TYR A 139 -13.83 -14.17 -7.46
CA TYR A 139 -13.42 -13.70 -6.13
C TYR A 139 -13.32 -12.17 -6.07
N LEU A 140 -12.66 -11.55 -7.05
CA LEU A 140 -12.52 -10.10 -7.13
C LEU A 140 -13.87 -9.40 -7.34
N GLN A 141 -14.73 -9.92 -8.23
CA GLN A 141 -16.06 -9.38 -8.46
C GLN A 141 -16.95 -9.48 -7.21
N LYS A 142 -16.87 -10.58 -6.46
CA LYS A 142 -17.58 -10.74 -5.19
C LYS A 142 -17.18 -9.68 -4.15
N ASN A 143 -15.92 -9.22 -4.20
CA ASN A 143 -15.38 -8.16 -3.38
C ASN A 143 -15.59 -6.74 -3.97
N GLY A 144 -16.41 -6.60 -5.03
CA GLY A 144 -16.77 -5.32 -5.61
C GLY A 144 -15.85 -4.81 -6.71
N PHE A 145 -14.97 -5.65 -7.28
CA PHE A 145 -14.02 -5.30 -8.33
C PHE A 145 -14.40 -5.99 -9.65
N PRO A 146 -15.07 -5.28 -10.58
CA PRO A 146 -15.57 -5.86 -11.82
C PRO A 146 -14.44 -6.15 -12.80
N VAL A 147 -14.66 -7.15 -13.65
CA VAL A 147 -13.81 -7.44 -14.81
C VAL A 147 -14.05 -6.40 -15.89
N CYS A 148 -12.99 -5.81 -16.40
CA CYS A 148 -13.03 -4.84 -17.49
C CYS A 148 -12.32 -5.41 -18.72
N GLY A 149 -13.02 -5.39 -19.86
CA GLY A 149 -12.42 -5.49 -21.18
C GLY A 149 -12.09 -4.12 -21.74
N ASN A 150 -11.94 -4.02 -23.07
CA ASN A 150 -11.86 -2.75 -23.81
C ASN A 150 -10.94 -1.71 -23.12
N THR A 151 -9.80 -2.17 -22.63
CA THR A 151 -8.86 -1.34 -21.88
C THR A 151 -7.45 -1.52 -22.42
N ASN A 152 -6.89 -0.49 -23.01
CA ASN A 152 -5.48 -0.45 -23.38
C ASN A 152 -4.62 -0.26 -22.13
N VAL A 153 -3.58 -1.07 -22.00
CA VAL A 153 -2.63 -1.04 -20.88
C VAL A 153 -1.27 -0.64 -21.38
N GLN A 154 -0.72 0.44 -20.84
CA GLN A 154 0.66 0.85 -21.05
C GLN A 154 1.45 0.67 -19.76
N TYR A 155 2.54 -0.08 -19.83
CA TYR A 155 3.46 -0.28 -18.71
C TYR A 155 4.61 0.73 -18.73
N PHE A 156 5.00 1.20 -17.56
CA PHE A 156 6.15 2.11 -17.38
C PHE A 156 7.17 1.44 -16.46
N PRO A 157 8.34 1.07 -16.96
CA PRO A 157 9.40 0.46 -16.18
C PRO A 157 10.11 1.43 -15.23
N LEU A 158 9.95 2.75 -15.44
CA LEU A 158 10.60 3.81 -14.66
C LEU A 158 9.62 4.95 -14.34
N GLY A 159 9.90 5.66 -13.24
CA GLY A 159 9.11 6.80 -12.81
C GLY A 159 9.17 7.98 -13.77
N GLU A 160 10.30 8.18 -14.44
CA GLU A 160 10.51 9.22 -15.44
C GLU A 160 9.56 9.06 -16.63
N ASP A 161 9.37 7.82 -17.08
CA ASP A 161 8.50 7.50 -18.23
C ASP A 161 7.04 7.75 -17.87
N LYS A 162 6.61 7.24 -16.70
CA LYS A 162 5.27 7.52 -16.17
C LYS A 162 5.04 9.02 -16.01
N PHE A 163 6.01 9.76 -15.48
CA PHE A 163 5.86 11.21 -15.25
C PHE A 163 5.69 11.99 -16.55
N ARG A 164 6.46 11.65 -17.59
CA ARG A 164 6.31 12.28 -18.91
C ARG A 164 4.91 12.07 -19.48
N GLN A 165 4.43 10.83 -19.46
CA GLN A 165 3.09 10.51 -19.96
C GLN A 165 1.99 11.15 -19.10
N MET A 166 2.17 11.16 -17.79
CA MET A 166 1.24 11.80 -16.85
C MET A 166 1.03 13.29 -17.16
N LEU A 167 2.08 14.03 -17.49
CA LEU A 167 1.96 15.44 -17.88
C LEU A 167 1.18 15.59 -19.19
N VAL A 168 1.41 14.72 -20.17
CA VAL A 168 0.67 14.74 -21.45
C VAL A 168 -0.82 14.53 -21.22
N GLU A 169 -1.19 13.53 -20.42
CA GLU A 169 -2.60 13.22 -20.15
C GLU A 169 -3.29 14.32 -19.32
N LEU A 170 -2.59 14.90 -18.34
CA LEU A 170 -3.11 16.03 -17.57
C LEU A 170 -3.44 17.25 -18.44
N GLU A 171 -2.63 17.50 -19.49
CA GLU A 171 -2.89 18.59 -20.46
C GLU A 171 -4.13 18.33 -21.31
N GLN A 172 -4.57 17.09 -21.45
CA GLN A 172 -5.73 16.73 -22.25
C GLN A 172 -7.04 16.72 -21.43
N ALA A 173 -6.97 16.90 -20.11
CA ALA A 173 -8.15 16.89 -19.26
C ALA A 173 -9.18 17.97 -19.64
N GLU A 174 -10.45 17.57 -19.74
CA GLU A 174 -11.58 18.42 -20.14
C GLU A 174 -12.65 18.56 -19.08
N LYS A 175 -12.90 17.50 -18.28
CA LYS A 175 -14.01 17.44 -17.30
C LYS A 175 -13.51 17.45 -15.87
N PHE A 176 -12.67 16.45 -15.50
CA PHE A 176 -12.17 16.32 -14.14
C PHE A 176 -10.81 15.65 -14.05
N ILE A 177 -10.06 15.98 -12.98
CA ILE A 177 -8.80 15.37 -12.61
C ILE A 177 -8.88 14.99 -11.13
N PHE A 178 -8.72 13.69 -10.81
CA PHE A 178 -8.68 13.18 -9.44
C PHE A 178 -7.32 12.58 -9.14
N LEU A 179 -6.65 13.09 -8.10
CA LEU A 179 -5.36 12.58 -7.62
C LEU A 179 -5.49 12.07 -6.18
N GLU A 180 -5.01 10.87 -5.94
CA GLU A 180 -4.89 10.26 -4.63
C GLU A 180 -3.48 9.68 -4.48
N TYR A 181 -2.68 10.25 -3.55
CA TYR A 181 -1.30 9.87 -3.39
C TYR A 181 -0.87 9.81 -1.92
N PHE A 182 -0.14 8.74 -1.57
CA PHE A 182 0.43 8.60 -0.24
C PHE A 182 1.43 9.71 0.08
N ILE A 183 2.35 10.03 -0.84
CA ILE A 183 3.32 11.12 -0.68
C ILE A 183 3.16 12.14 -1.81
N ILE A 184 2.94 13.40 -1.39
CA ILE A 184 3.11 14.59 -2.22
C ILE A 184 4.14 15.48 -1.53
N SER A 185 5.22 15.82 -2.21
CA SER A 185 6.29 16.64 -1.64
C SER A 185 6.59 17.84 -2.54
N PRO A 186 6.85 19.04 -1.98
CA PRO A 186 7.36 20.17 -2.75
C PRO A 186 8.63 19.76 -3.50
N SER A 187 8.54 19.71 -4.83
CA SER A 187 9.55 19.13 -5.70
C SER A 187 9.29 19.55 -7.15
N TYR A 188 10.27 19.40 -8.02
CA TYR A 188 10.07 19.65 -9.45
C TYR A 188 8.89 18.86 -10.02
N MET A 189 8.77 17.57 -9.66
CA MET A 189 7.66 16.74 -10.11
C MET A 189 6.30 17.34 -9.72
N TRP A 190 6.14 17.73 -8.45
CA TRP A 190 4.89 18.33 -7.98
C TRP A 190 4.64 19.73 -8.59
N ASP A 191 5.67 20.56 -8.69
CA ASP A 191 5.53 21.92 -9.23
C ASP A 191 5.02 21.87 -10.67
N ARG A 192 5.52 20.94 -11.50
CA ARG A 192 5.04 20.76 -12.90
C ARG A 192 3.58 20.29 -12.95
N ILE A 193 3.22 19.31 -12.12
CA ILE A 193 1.84 18.84 -12.02
C ILE A 193 0.93 19.96 -11.55
N LEU A 194 1.29 20.65 -10.49
CA LEU A 194 0.48 21.71 -9.88
C LEU A 194 0.25 22.90 -10.84
N GLU A 195 1.23 23.23 -11.67
CA GLU A 195 1.09 24.24 -12.69
C GLU A 195 -0.04 23.90 -13.68
N ILE A 196 -0.10 22.64 -14.14
CA ILE A 196 -1.17 22.16 -15.02
C ILE A 196 -2.50 22.15 -14.27
N LEU A 197 -2.56 21.63 -13.05
CA LEU A 197 -3.78 21.57 -12.25
C LEU A 197 -4.40 22.96 -12.04
N LYS A 198 -3.58 23.98 -11.74
CA LYS A 198 -4.04 25.35 -11.57
C LYS A 198 -4.63 25.91 -12.85
N ARG A 199 -3.97 25.69 -13.98
CA ARG A 199 -4.45 26.14 -15.28
C ARG A 199 -5.77 25.45 -15.67
N LYS A 200 -5.86 24.13 -15.48
CA LYS A 200 -7.06 23.34 -15.73
C LYS A 200 -8.23 23.77 -14.84
N ALA A 201 -7.99 23.99 -13.56
CA ALA A 201 -9.01 24.51 -12.65
C ALA A 201 -9.50 25.89 -13.05
N ALA A 202 -8.62 26.79 -13.49
CA ALA A 202 -8.99 28.10 -14.02
C ALA A 202 -9.82 28.02 -15.31
N MET A 203 -9.70 26.94 -16.08
CA MET A 203 -10.49 26.64 -17.28
C MET A 203 -11.82 25.94 -16.97
N GLY A 204 -12.14 25.68 -15.70
CA GLY A 204 -13.40 25.03 -15.27
C GLY A 204 -13.32 23.52 -15.12
N VAL A 205 -12.15 22.89 -15.32
CA VAL A 205 -11.96 21.46 -15.04
C VAL A 205 -12.02 21.23 -13.53
N GLU A 206 -12.82 20.26 -13.08
CA GLU A 206 -12.90 19.92 -11.66
C GLU A 206 -11.64 19.18 -11.19
N VAL A 207 -10.90 19.75 -10.24
CA VAL A 207 -9.69 19.15 -9.72
C VAL A 207 -9.87 18.77 -8.25
N ARG A 208 -9.67 17.47 -7.93
CA ARG A 208 -9.65 16.96 -6.57
C ARG A 208 -8.31 16.31 -6.24
N VAL A 209 -7.75 16.65 -5.09
CA VAL A 209 -6.49 16.09 -4.58
C VAL A 209 -6.73 15.50 -3.20
N LEU A 210 -6.49 14.20 -3.05
CA LEU A 210 -6.49 13.49 -1.78
C LEU A 210 -5.08 13.02 -1.47
N TYR A 211 -4.60 13.27 -0.25
CA TYR A 211 -3.28 12.79 0.17
C TYR A 211 -3.30 12.31 1.61
N ASP A 212 -2.41 11.36 1.93
CA ASP A 212 -2.31 10.83 3.29
C ASP A 212 -1.85 11.90 4.28
N GLY A 213 -2.45 11.92 5.47
CA GLY A 213 -2.19 12.92 6.51
C GLY A 213 -0.77 12.89 7.08
N SER A 214 0.02 11.81 6.86
CA SER A 214 1.44 11.78 7.22
C SER A 214 2.26 12.86 6.51
N ASN A 215 1.81 13.32 5.34
CA ASN A 215 2.44 14.44 4.63
C ASN A 215 2.41 15.74 5.42
N ALA A 216 1.41 15.96 6.28
CA ALA A 216 1.33 17.15 7.12
C ALA A 216 2.41 17.21 8.21
N VAL A 217 3.09 16.08 8.48
CA VAL A 217 4.22 16.00 9.41
C VAL A 217 5.56 16.19 8.70
N THR A 218 5.68 15.70 7.45
CA THR A 218 6.99 15.57 6.78
C THR A 218 7.16 16.46 5.55
N ASN A 219 6.08 16.73 4.80
CA ASN A 219 6.20 17.27 3.44
C ASN A 219 5.39 18.57 3.20
N LEU A 220 4.10 18.59 3.59
CA LEU A 220 3.17 19.66 3.26
C LEU A 220 2.72 20.39 4.54
N PRO A 221 2.41 21.71 4.47
CA PRO A 221 1.84 22.41 5.60
C PRO A 221 0.42 21.92 5.91
N TYR A 222 0.02 22.01 7.16
CA TYR A 222 -1.30 21.55 7.60
C TYR A 222 -2.47 22.30 6.94
N ASP A 223 -2.26 23.55 6.58
CA ASP A 223 -3.23 24.39 5.87
C ASP A 223 -3.16 24.26 4.34
N TYR A 224 -2.41 23.25 3.84
CA TYR A 224 -2.25 23.04 2.42
C TYR A 224 -3.59 22.90 1.65
N PRO A 225 -4.63 22.23 2.16
CA PRO A 225 -5.94 22.23 1.51
C PRO A 225 -6.53 23.65 1.32
N LYS A 226 -6.33 24.55 2.27
CA LYS A 226 -6.76 25.95 2.14
C LYS A 226 -5.96 26.72 1.09
N GLN A 227 -4.67 26.38 0.95
CA GLN A 227 -3.84 26.98 -0.09
C GLN A 227 -4.29 26.52 -1.49
N MET A 228 -4.60 25.23 -1.66
CA MET A 228 -5.11 24.68 -2.91
C MET A 228 -6.47 25.26 -3.31
N ALA A 229 -7.35 25.49 -2.35
CA ALA A 229 -8.66 26.09 -2.58
C ALA A 229 -8.58 27.49 -3.23
N ARG A 230 -7.51 28.26 -2.99
CA ARG A 230 -7.27 29.57 -3.63
C ARG A 230 -7.09 29.46 -5.15
N PHE A 231 -6.75 28.28 -5.66
CA PHE A 231 -6.59 27.97 -7.06
C PHE A 231 -7.80 27.24 -7.67
N GLY A 232 -8.92 27.15 -6.91
CA GLY A 232 -10.09 26.40 -7.34
C GLY A 232 -9.93 24.87 -7.23
N ILE A 233 -8.87 24.38 -6.58
CA ILE A 233 -8.59 22.95 -6.41
C ILE A 233 -9.15 22.47 -5.08
N ARG A 234 -10.04 21.48 -5.10
CA ARG A 234 -10.55 20.81 -3.89
C ARG A 234 -9.48 19.85 -3.37
N CYS A 235 -9.11 20.01 -2.12
CA CYS A 235 -8.00 19.23 -1.54
C CYS A 235 -8.36 18.71 -0.15
N LYS A 236 -8.06 17.44 0.14
CA LYS A 236 -8.29 16.79 1.44
C LYS A 236 -7.07 16.05 1.94
N MET A 237 -6.96 15.95 3.28
CA MET A 237 -6.04 15.02 3.95
C MET A 237 -6.82 13.80 4.45
N PHE A 238 -6.34 12.62 4.11
CA PHE A 238 -6.81 11.38 4.72
C PHE A 238 -6.18 11.20 6.08
N SER A 239 -6.98 10.89 7.11
CA SER A 239 -6.53 10.53 8.47
C SER A 239 -5.36 11.38 9.01
N PRO A 240 -5.53 12.74 9.17
CA PRO A 240 -4.47 13.62 9.66
C PRO A 240 -4.12 13.29 11.11
N PHE A 241 -2.82 13.31 11.44
CA PHE A 241 -2.39 13.15 12.83
C PHE A 241 -2.93 14.25 13.72
N ARG A 242 -3.58 13.84 14.81
CA ARG A 242 -4.05 14.70 15.92
C ARG A 242 -3.23 14.40 17.16
N PRO A 243 -3.19 15.29 18.18
CA PRO A 243 -2.42 15.06 19.40
C PRO A 243 -3.10 14.05 20.35
N PHE A 244 -3.57 12.92 19.81
CA PHE A 244 -4.11 11.78 20.54
C PHE A 244 -3.40 10.52 20.10
N VAL A 245 -3.12 9.62 21.05
CA VAL A 245 -2.70 8.26 20.70
C VAL A 245 -3.94 7.52 20.21
N SER A 246 -3.90 7.03 18.98
CA SER A 246 -4.95 6.22 18.39
C SER A 246 -4.36 5.25 17.36
N THR A 247 -4.94 4.07 17.27
CA THR A 247 -4.46 2.99 16.40
C THR A 247 -4.84 3.20 14.95
N HIS A 248 -5.90 3.98 14.67
CA HIS A 248 -6.28 4.30 13.29
C HIS A 248 -5.18 5.05 12.53
N TYR A 249 -4.17 5.60 13.23
CA TYR A 249 -2.98 6.17 12.59
C TYR A 249 -2.07 5.13 11.92
N ASN A 250 -2.25 3.84 12.17
CA ASN A 250 -1.60 2.79 11.43
C ASN A 250 -2.25 2.58 10.05
N ASN A 251 -3.55 2.87 9.93
CA ASN A 251 -4.27 2.77 8.67
C ASN A 251 -3.90 3.97 7.80
N ARG A 252 -3.14 3.74 6.75
CA ARG A 252 -2.67 4.79 5.84
C ARG A 252 -3.23 4.57 4.44
N ASP A 253 -3.53 5.66 3.77
CA ASP A 253 -3.86 5.63 2.36
C ASP A 253 -2.57 5.53 1.54
N HIS A 254 -2.17 4.29 1.24
CA HIS A 254 -0.96 4.01 0.48
C HIS A 254 -1.22 3.91 -1.03
N ARG A 255 -2.44 4.19 -1.49
CA ARG A 255 -2.82 4.18 -2.90
C ARG A 255 -2.13 5.31 -3.68
N LYS A 256 -1.95 5.11 -4.97
CA LYS A 256 -1.45 6.09 -5.91
C LYS A 256 -2.33 6.00 -7.15
N ILE A 257 -3.32 6.87 -7.21
CA ILE A 257 -4.32 6.91 -8.26
C ILE A 257 -4.31 8.30 -8.90
N LEU A 258 -4.25 8.35 -10.22
CA LEU A 258 -4.61 9.52 -11.00
C LEU A 258 -5.68 9.10 -11.97
N VAL A 259 -6.81 9.79 -11.98
CA VAL A 259 -7.88 9.61 -12.96
C VAL A 259 -8.11 10.92 -13.71
N ILE A 260 -8.30 10.82 -15.02
CA ILE A 260 -8.57 11.95 -15.92
C ILE A 260 -9.83 11.62 -16.73
N ASP A 261 -10.87 12.43 -16.56
CA ASP A 261 -12.15 12.39 -17.31
C ASP A 261 -12.88 11.03 -17.28
N GLY A 262 -12.52 10.11 -16.36
CA GLY A 262 -13.00 8.73 -16.37
C GLY A 262 -12.50 7.87 -17.54
N LYS A 263 -11.59 8.41 -18.39
CA LYS A 263 -11.04 7.77 -19.59
C LYS A 263 -9.68 7.13 -19.33
N VAL A 264 -8.86 7.79 -18.53
CA VAL A 264 -7.48 7.39 -18.24
C VAL A 264 -7.27 7.27 -16.75
N ALA A 265 -6.64 6.17 -16.32
CA ALA A 265 -6.20 5.99 -14.95
C ALA A 265 -4.72 5.58 -14.90
N PHE A 266 -4.00 6.04 -13.87
CA PHE A 266 -2.63 5.61 -13.56
C PHE A 266 -2.61 5.02 -12.16
N THR A 267 -1.87 3.91 -12.00
CA THR A 267 -1.51 3.35 -10.70
C THR A 267 -0.11 2.74 -10.71
N GLY A 268 0.43 2.38 -9.55
CA GLY A 268 1.77 1.80 -9.39
C GLY A 268 2.48 2.29 -8.13
N GLY A 269 3.78 2.02 -8.01
CA GLY A 269 4.56 2.33 -6.80
C GLY A 269 4.95 3.81 -6.65
N ILE A 270 4.87 4.59 -7.71
CA ILE A 270 5.48 5.93 -7.87
C ILE A 270 4.67 7.00 -7.16
N ASN A 271 5.23 7.61 -6.11
CA ASN A 271 4.70 8.81 -5.45
C ASN A 271 5.13 10.11 -6.15
N ILE A 272 4.60 11.24 -5.70
CA ILE A 272 4.91 12.57 -6.26
C ILE A 272 6.05 13.21 -5.47
N GLN A 273 7.27 12.86 -5.83
CA GLN A 273 8.51 13.40 -5.28
C GLN A 273 9.69 13.11 -6.22
N ASP A 274 10.69 14.00 -6.30
CA ASP A 274 11.81 13.93 -7.25
C ASP A 274 12.67 12.67 -7.18
N ARG A 275 12.71 11.97 -6.07
CA ARG A 275 13.43 10.68 -5.97
C ARG A 275 12.81 9.59 -6.83
N TYR A 276 11.48 9.59 -7.02
CA TYR A 276 10.78 8.60 -7.83
C TYR A 276 10.99 8.76 -9.33
N ILE A 277 11.51 9.91 -9.75
CA ILE A 277 11.90 10.20 -11.14
C ILE A 277 13.42 10.43 -11.29
N ASN A 278 14.21 9.89 -10.36
CA ASN A 278 15.67 9.91 -10.32
C ASN A 278 16.34 11.29 -10.44
N ARG A 279 15.60 12.40 -10.25
CA ARG A 279 16.18 13.75 -10.16
C ARG A 279 16.93 13.99 -8.87
N LYS A 280 16.64 13.22 -7.81
CA LYS A 280 17.33 13.24 -6.54
C LYS A 280 17.68 11.81 -6.14
N GLN A 281 18.95 11.45 -6.24
CA GLN A 281 19.43 10.15 -5.81
C GLN A 281 19.68 10.16 -4.30
N VAL A 282 18.95 9.32 -3.54
CA VAL A 282 19.09 9.17 -2.09
C VAL A 282 19.60 7.78 -1.74
N PHE A 283 19.15 6.75 -2.47
CA PHE A 283 19.48 5.34 -2.28
C PHE A 283 19.93 4.71 -3.61
N GLY A 284 20.80 5.43 -4.37
CA GLY A 284 21.15 5.06 -5.72
C GLY A 284 19.99 5.29 -6.71
N HIS A 285 19.96 4.52 -7.79
CA HIS A 285 18.90 4.56 -8.78
C HIS A 285 17.60 4.03 -8.19
N TRP A 286 16.52 4.81 -8.32
CA TRP A 286 15.19 4.44 -7.84
C TRP A 286 14.42 3.71 -8.94
N LYS A 287 14.28 2.40 -8.81
CA LYS A 287 13.53 1.54 -9.73
C LYS A 287 12.10 1.39 -9.23
N ASP A 288 11.16 1.99 -9.94
CA ASP A 288 9.73 1.88 -9.61
C ASP A 288 8.90 1.82 -10.90
N THR A 289 7.70 1.28 -10.81
CA THR A 289 6.86 0.97 -11.96
C THR A 289 5.46 1.52 -11.83
N ALA A 290 4.79 1.68 -12.97
CA ALA A 290 3.38 2.05 -13.04
C ALA A 290 2.72 1.47 -14.29
N VAL A 291 1.38 1.51 -14.31
CA VAL A 291 0.56 1.30 -15.50
C VAL A 291 -0.34 2.50 -15.74
N MET A 292 -0.62 2.77 -17.01
CA MET A 292 -1.71 3.60 -17.49
C MET A 292 -2.75 2.70 -18.13
N LEU A 293 -3.99 2.91 -17.74
CA LEU A 293 -5.16 2.21 -18.25
C LEU A 293 -6.03 3.23 -18.99
N ARG A 294 -6.31 2.97 -20.26
CA ARG A 294 -7.20 3.79 -21.07
C ARG A 294 -8.39 2.95 -21.50
N GLY A 295 -9.60 3.35 -21.13
CA GLY A 295 -10.83 2.63 -21.41
C GLY A 295 -11.61 2.24 -20.14
N ASP A 296 -12.36 1.14 -20.21
CA ASP A 296 -13.36 0.75 -19.20
C ASP A 296 -12.79 0.63 -17.77
N ALA A 297 -11.54 0.18 -17.60
CA ALA A 297 -10.92 0.02 -16.30
C ALA A 297 -10.67 1.35 -15.55
N ALA A 298 -10.61 2.49 -16.25
CA ALA A 298 -10.47 3.81 -15.61
C ALA A 298 -11.66 4.11 -14.68
N ARG A 299 -12.87 3.63 -15.02
CA ARG A 299 -14.07 3.76 -14.20
C ARG A 299 -13.89 3.14 -12.80
N SER A 300 -13.26 1.98 -12.69
CA SER A 300 -13.04 1.31 -11.41
C SER A 300 -12.10 2.11 -10.50
N PHE A 301 -11.05 2.72 -11.03
CA PHE A 301 -10.19 3.62 -10.27
C PHE A 301 -10.89 4.94 -9.90
N THR A 302 -11.77 5.44 -10.78
CA THR A 302 -12.63 6.59 -10.47
C THR A 302 -13.52 6.28 -9.28
N LEU A 303 -14.14 5.09 -9.27
CA LEU A 303 -14.99 4.63 -8.18
C LEU A 303 -14.23 4.51 -6.86
N MET A 304 -13.03 3.90 -6.88
CA MET A 304 -12.17 3.77 -5.69
C MET A 304 -11.81 5.13 -5.10
N PHE A 305 -11.45 6.10 -5.95
CA PHE A 305 -11.20 7.46 -5.50
C PHE A 305 -12.45 8.10 -4.86
N LEU A 306 -13.60 7.97 -5.51
CA LEU A 306 -14.85 8.57 -5.04
C LEU A 306 -15.32 7.95 -3.73
N GLN A 307 -15.15 6.65 -3.51
CA GLN A 307 -15.44 5.99 -2.23
C GLN A 307 -14.67 6.62 -1.07
N MET A 308 -13.36 6.86 -1.24
CA MET A 308 -12.54 7.53 -0.24
C MET A 308 -12.89 9.01 -0.08
N TRP A 309 -13.09 9.70 -1.20
CA TRP A 309 -13.43 11.12 -1.18
C TRP A 309 -14.77 11.38 -0.49
N ASN A 310 -15.79 10.61 -0.86
CA ASN A 310 -17.15 10.78 -0.38
C ASN A 310 -17.33 10.34 1.09
N ALA A 311 -16.48 9.46 1.62
CA ALA A 311 -16.58 9.01 3.02
C ALA A 311 -16.65 10.16 4.04
N THR A 312 -16.15 11.35 3.70
CA THR A 312 -16.20 12.56 4.55
C THR A 312 -17.03 13.69 3.97
N GLU A 313 -17.71 13.49 2.84
CA GLU A 313 -18.66 14.44 2.27
C GLU A 313 -20.05 14.30 2.91
N ARG A 314 -20.87 15.34 2.78
CA ARG A 314 -22.29 15.30 3.19
C ARG A 314 -23.16 14.65 2.12
N GLU A 315 -22.84 14.94 0.87
CA GLU A 315 -23.53 14.43 -0.31
C GLU A 315 -22.60 13.54 -1.10
N HIS A 316 -23.05 12.35 -1.46
CA HIS A 316 -22.27 11.36 -2.20
C HIS A 316 -22.71 11.38 -3.67
N ILE A 317 -21.85 11.89 -4.53
CA ILE A 317 -22.10 12.01 -5.98
C ILE A 317 -21.18 11.05 -6.71
N TYR A 318 -21.75 10.15 -7.53
CA TYR A 318 -21.01 9.14 -8.29
C TYR A 318 -21.32 9.22 -9.79
N ASP A 319 -22.58 9.25 -10.19
CA ASP A 319 -23.04 9.06 -11.58
C ASP A 319 -22.35 9.95 -12.61
N PRO A 320 -22.17 11.28 -12.41
CA PRO A 320 -21.53 12.14 -13.41
C PRO A 320 -20.08 11.76 -13.75
N TYR A 321 -19.41 11.00 -12.85
CA TYR A 321 -18.02 10.60 -13.01
C TYR A 321 -17.85 9.16 -13.49
N LEU A 322 -18.92 8.35 -13.42
CA LEU A 322 -18.92 6.92 -13.73
C LEU A 322 -19.60 6.59 -15.06
N GLU A 323 -20.17 7.57 -15.76
CA GLU A 323 -20.59 7.40 -17.15
C GLU A 323 -19.36 7.07 -17.99
N ILE A 324 -19.42 5.97 -18.72
CA ILE A 324 -18.28 5.48 -19.51
C ILE A 324 -17.99 6.49 -20.62
N ALA A 325 -16.80 7.02 -20.54
CA ALA A 325 -16.39 8.05 -21.46
C ALA A 325 -15.80 7.52 -22.78
N GLU A 326 -15.08 6.41 -22.73
CA GLU A 326 -14.36 5.87 -23.89
C GLU A 326 -14.13 4.35 -23.70
N SER A 327 -14.52 3.56 -24.67
CA SER A 327 -14.24 2.13 -24.75
C SER A 327 -13.17 1.93 -25.83
N VAL A 328 -12.04 1.34 -25.45
CA VAL A 328 -10.89 1.16 -26.35
C VAL A 328 -10.71 -0.34 -26.61
N PRO A 329 -10.98 -0.82 -27.83
CA PRO A 329 -10.74 -2.23 -28.17
C PRO A 329 -9.29 -2.62 -27.87
N ALA A 330 -9.11 -3.62 -27.04
CA ALA A 330 -7.79 -4.10 -26.62
C ALA A 330 -7.83 -5.60 -26.30
N SER A 331 -6.66 -6.23 -26.30
CA SER A 331 -6.52 -7.63 -25.90
C SER A 331 -6.58 -7.79 -24.38
N GLY A 332 -7.03 -8.97 -23.94
CA GLY A 332 -7.02 -9.37 -22.55
C GLY A 332 -8.08 -8.69 -21.69
N LEU A 333 -7.90 -8.80 -20.40
CA LEU A 333 -8.81 -8.28 -19.37
C LEU A 333 -8.03 -7.58 -18.25
N VAL A 334 -8.65 -6.59 -17.62
CA VAL A 334 -8.09 -5.85 -16.51
C VAL A 334 -9.09 -5.86 -15.35
N ILE A 335 -8.61 -6.12 -14.14
CA ILE A 335 -9.42 -5.98 -12.93
C ILE A 335 -8.69 -5.02 -11.98
N PRO A 336 -9.05 -3.73 -11.98
CA PRO A 336 -8.59 -2.83 -10.92
C PRO A 336 -9.21 -3.25 -9.59
N TYR A 337 -8.38 -3.40 -8.56
CA TYR A 337 -8.86 -3.77 -7.24
C TYR A 337 -8.17 -2.97 -6.14
N GLY A 338 -8.84 -2.88 -5.01
CA GLY A 338 -8.33 -2.27 -3.79
C GLY A 338 -8.20 -3.27 -2.67
N ASP A 339 -7.50 -2.88 -1.62
CA ASP A 339 -7.44 -3.56 -0.34
C ASP A 339 -7.73 -2.57 0.78
N SER A 340 -8.33 -3.03 1.87
CA SER A 340 -8.77 -2.18 2.97
C SER A 340 -8.41 -2.81 4.32
N PRO A 341 -7.77 -2.08 5.24
CA PRO A 341 -7.51 -2.60 6.59
C PRO A 341 -8.76 -2.60 7.49
N LEU A 342 -9.92 -2.16 6.97
CA LEU A 342 -11.14 -1.97 7.74
C LEU A 342 -12.18 -3.07 7.53
N ASP A 343 -11.89 -4.07 6.73
CA ASP A 343 -12.70 -5.27 6.55
C ASP A 343 -11.90 -6.53 6.95
N ASP A 344 -12.55 -7.69 6.90
CA ASP A 344 -11.94 -8.96 7.28
C ASP A 344 -11.30 -9.68 6.07
N GLU A 345 -11.34 -9.07 4.87
CA GLU A 345 -10.85 -9.66 3.63
C GLU A 345 -9.53 -9.00 3.21
N ARG A 346 -8.55 -9.81 2.82
CA ARG A 346 -7.22 -9.37 2.38
C ARG A 346 -7.06 -9.64 0.90
N VAL A 347 -7.73 -8.82 0.12
CA VAL A 347 -7.85 -9.03 -1.33
C VAL A 347 -6.47 -9.09 -2.00
N GLY A 348 -5.56 -8.19 -1.62
CA GLY A 348 -4.22 -8.14 -2.19
C GLY A 348 -3.41 -9.41 -1.91
N GLU A 349 -3.43 -9.89 -0.67
CA GLU A 349 -2.75 -11.12 -0.28
C GLU A 349 -3.33 -12.35 -0.99
N MET A 350 -4.66 -12.46 -1.06
CA MET A 350 -5.34 -13.58 -1.72
C MET A 350 -5.07 -13.61 -3.22
N VAL A 351 -4.97 -12.47 -3.88
CA VAL A 351 -4.57 -12.38 -5.29
C VAL A 351 -3.14 -12.91 -5.47
N TYR A 352 -2.21 -12.51 -4.61
CA TYR A 352 -0.82 -12.99 -4.68
C TYR A 352 -0.72 -14.50 -4.42
N PHE A 353 -1.42 -15.02 -3.41
CA PHE A 353 -1.51 -16.47 -3.16
C PHE A 353 -2.03 -17.22 -4.38
N ASN A 354 -3.08 -16.70 -4.98
CA ASN A 354 -3.70 -17.37 -6.12
C ASN A 354 -2.74 -17.41 -7.32
N MET A 355 -2.03 -16.32 -7.62
CA MET A 355 -1.03 -16.28 -8.69
C MET A 355 0.11 -17.29 -8.45
N ILE A 356 0.66 -17.33 -7.23
CA ILE A 356 1.74 -18.26 -6.86
C ILE A 356 1.27 -19.72 -6.97
N ASN A 357 0.05 -20.01 -6.52
CA ASN A 357 -0.49 -21.36 -6.54
C ASN A 357 -0.86 -21.86 -7.96
N GLN A 358 -1.29 -20.95 -8.83
CA GLN A 358 -1.64 -21.27 -10.22
C GLN A 358 -0.42 -21.32 -11.16
N ALA A 359 0.72 -20.77 -10.78
CA ALA A 359 1.93 -20.73 -11.59
C ALA A 359 2.36 -22.14 -12.00
N LYS A 360 2.69 -22.33 -13.28
CA LYS A 360 3.13 -23.62 -13.87
C LYS A 360 4.59 -23.57 -14.27
N GLU A 361 5.01 -22.49 -14.92
CA GLU A 361 6.36 -22.31 -15.47
C GLU A 361 7.17 -21.39 -14.54
N TYR A 362 6.67 -20.19 -14.25
CA TYR A 362 7.40 -19.22 -13.45
C TYR A 362 6.50 -18.20 -12.74
N VAL A 363 7.02 -17.64 -11.64
CA VAL A 363 6.51 -16.42 -11.02
C VAL A 363 7.67 -15.49 -10.67
N TYR A 364 7.64 -14.27 -11.20
CA TYR A 364 8.63 -13.22 -10.95
C TYR A 364 8.01 -12.10 -10.12
N ILE A 365 8.73 -11.64 -9.11
CA ILE A 365 8.25 -10.69 -8.12
C ILE A 365 9.26 -9.56 -7.97
N MET A 366 8.81 -8.30 -8.05
CA MET A 366 9.57 -7.12 -7.57
C MET A 366 8.87 -6.55 -6.36
N THR A 367 9.59 -6.38 -5.25
CA THR A 367 9.06 -5.78 -4.04
C THR A 367 10.16 -5.04 -3.25
N PRO A 368 9.87 -3.89 -2.62
CA PRO A 368 10.86 -3.20 -1.81
C PRO A 368 11.15 -3.91 -0.47
N TYR A 369 10.18 -4.67 0.01
CA TYR A 369 10.25 -5.34 1.31
C TYR A 369 9.78 -6.78 1.19
N LEU A 370 10.45 -7.67 1.90
CA LEU A 370 10.13 -9.09 1.96
C LEU A 370 9.94 -9.46 3.45
N ILE A 371 8.80 -9.06 4.01
CA ILE A 371 8.46 -9.25 5.42
C ILE A 371 7.10 -9.94 5.49
N MET A 372 7.12 -11.22 5.18
CA MET A 372 5.94 -12.04 4.95
C MET A 372 5.51 -12.82 6.19
N ASP A 373 4.25 -13.20 6.22
CA ASP A 373 3.77 -14.22 7.14
C ASP A 373 4.19 -15.63 6.70
N ASN A 374 3.89 -16.60 7.54
CA ASN A 374 4.28 -18.00 7.29
C ASN A 374 3.55 -18.59 6.07
N GLU A 375 2.34 -18.16 5.81
CA GLU A 375 1.51 -18.62 4.71
C GLU A 375 2.12 -18.23 3.37
N MET A 376 2.54 -16.97 3.20
CA MET A 376 3.19 -16.49 1.99
C MET A 376 4.55 -17.16 1.76
N VAL A 377 5.35 -17.31 2.81
CA VAL A 377 6.62 -18.05 2.75
C VAL A 377 6.38 -19.49 2.29
N THR A 378 5.36 -20.14 2.84
CA THR A 378 5.01 -21.53 2.49
C THR A 378 4.56 -21.65 1.04
N ALA A 379 3.76 -20.71 0.55
CA ALA A 379 3.31 -20.70 -0.85
C ALA A 379 4.48 -20.56 -1.84
N LEU A 380 5.40 -19.62 -1.58
CA LEU A 380 6.59 -19.41 -2.42
C LEU A 380 7.52 -20.63 -2.43
N ARG A 381 7.77 -21.21 -1.25
CA ARG A 381 8.57 -22.44 -1.10
C ARG A 381 7.93 -23.60 -1.86
N PHE A 382 6.64 -23.82 -1.68
CA PHE A 382 5.90 -24.89 -2.35
C PHE A 382 5.92 -24.71 -3.87
N ALA A 383 5.74 -23.49 -4.37
CA ALA A 383 5.84 -23.20 -5.80
C ALA A 383 7.22 -23.59 -6.36
N ALA A 384 8.32 -23.19 -5.70
CA ALA A 384 9.68 -23.54 -6.10
C ALA A 384 9.92 -25.08 -6.03
N MET A 385 9.51 -25.73 -4.93
CA MET A 385 9.69 -27.17 -4.73
C MET A 385 8.92 -28.04 -5.73
N ARG A 386 7.80 -27.53 -6.29
CA ARG A 386 7.07 -28.21 -7.36
C ARG A 386 7.58 -27.90 -8.76
N GLY A 387 8.71 -27.19 -8.89
CA GLY A 387 9.41 -26.97 -10.15
C GLY A 387 9.14 -25.62 -10.82
N VAL A 388 8.35 -24.71 -10.20
CA VAL A 388 8.13 -23.36 -10.72
C VAL A 388 9.38 -22.51 -10.53
N ASP A 389 9.81 -21.76 -11.55
CA ASP A 389 10.94 -20.82 -11.46
C ASP A 389 10.50 -19.56 -10.71
N VAL A 390 10.70 -19.55 -9.38
CA VAL A 390 10.36 -18.43 -8.52
C VAL A 390 11.54 -17.47 -8.40
N ARG A 391 11.38 -16.22 -8.86
CA ARG A 391 12.42 -15.18 -8.79
C ARG A 391 11.89 -13.94 -8.06
N ILE A 392 12.66 -13.44 -7.09
CA ILE A 392 12.31 -12.26 -6.31
C ILE A 392 13.41 -11.22 -6.44
N VAL A 393 13.07 -10.01 -6.86
CA VAL A 393 13.98 -8.87 -6.95
C VAL A 393 13.68 -7.90 -5.81
N VAL A 394 14.70 -7.57 -5.04
CA VAL A 394 14.64 -6.68 -3.87
C VAL A 394 15.74 -5.61 -3.94
N PRO A 395 15.68 -4.53 -3.14
CA PRO A 395 16.73 -3.53 -3.10
C PRO A 395 18.07 -4.09 -2.58
N HIS A 396 19.20 -3.61 -3.15
CA HIS A 396 20.52 -3.82 -2.57
C HIS A 396 20.88 -2.71 -1.57
N ILE A 397 20.51 -1.46 -1.87
CA ILE A 397 20.74 -0.30 -0.99
C ILE A 397 19.44 -0.05 -0.20
N PRO A 398 19.39 -0.31 1.12
CA PRO A 398 18.15 -0.18 1.88
C PRO A 398 17.82 1.27 2.23
N ASP A 399 16.52 1.59 2.26
CA ASP A 399 16.00 2.84 2.83
C ASP A 399 15.96 2.81 4.37
N LYS A 400 15.76 1.62 4.95
CA LYS A 400 15.69 1.35 6.40
C LYS A 400 16.44 0.08 6.77
N LYS A 401 17.51 0.20 7.55
CA LYS A 401 18.37 -0.92 7.93
C LYS A 401 17.64 -2.05 8.66
N ALA A 402 16.71 -1.72 9.59
CA ALA A 402 15.94 -2.71 10.34
C ALA A 402 15.01 -3.53 9.42
N VAL A 403 14.34 -2.89 8.46
CA VAL A 403 13.48 -3.51 7.47
C VAL A 403 14.29 -4.42 6.54
N PHE A 404 15.50 -4.01 6.17
CA PHE A 404 16.39 -4.82 5.36
C PHE A 404 16.91 -6.07 6.10
N LEU A 405 17.16 -5.95 7.40
CA LEU A 405 17.49 -7.12 8.24
C LEU A 405 16.34 -8.14 8.28
N LEU A 406 15.09 -7.66 8.36
CA LEU A 406 13.91 -8.50 8.28
C LEU A 406 13.79 -9.15 6.89
N THR A 407 13.92 -8.39 5.81
CA THR A 407 13.93 -8.91 4.43
C THR A 407 14.95 -10.04 4.28
N ARG A 408 16.19 -9.81 4.65
CA ARG A 408 17.24 -10.84 4.58
C ARG A 408 16.97 -12.05 5.48
N SER A 409 16.11 -11.89 6.50
CA SER A 409 15.81 -13.00 7.42
C SER A 409 15.01 -14.13 6.76
N HIS A 410 14.38 -13.88 5.64
CA HIS A 410 13.64 -14.89 4.87
C HIS A 410 14.49 -15.56 3.77
N TYR A 411 15.72 -15.06 3.51
CA TYR A 411 16.53 -15.58 2.40
C TYR A 411 16.86 -17.06 2.55
N ALA A 412 17.36 -17.47 3.71
CA ALA A 412 17.81 -18.85 3.92
C ALA A 412 16.74 -19.87 3.59
N GLU A 413 15.56 -19.72 4.16
CA GLU A 413 14.42 -20.64 3.99
C GLU A 413 13.86 -20.65 2.56
N LEU A 414 13.90 -19.51 1.84
CA LEU A 414 13.46 -19.42 0.46
C LEU A 414 14.50 -20.02 -0.50
N LEU A 415 15.79 -19.71 -0.31
CA LEU A 415 16.89 -20.24 -1.12
C LEU A 415 17.00 -21.75 -0.98
N GLU A 416 16.81 -22.30 0.23
CA GLU A 416 16.78 -23.76 0.48
C GLU A 416 15.66 -24.48 -0.28
N ALA A 417 14.54 -23.80 -0.53
CA ALA A 417 13.44 -24.32 -1.35
C ALA A 417 13.63 -24.16 -2.85
N GLY A 418 14.69 -23.46 -3.30
CA GLY A 418 15.00 -23.23 -4.71
C GLY A 418 14.50 -21.89 -5.26
N VAL A 419 13.96 -21.00 -4.42
CA VAL A 419 13.63 -19.62 -4.82
C VAL A 419 14.91 -18.87 -5.13
N LYS A 420 14.94 -18.11 -6.23
CA LYS A 420 16.08 -17.28 -6.65
C LYS A 420 15.83 -15.84 -6.21
N ILE A 421 16.77 -15.27 -5.45
CA ILE A 421 16.68 -13.91 -4.94
C ILE A 421 17.74 -13.05 -5.60
N TYR A 422 17.36 -11.86 -6.05
CA TYR A 422 18.19 -10.89 -6.73
C TYR A 422 18.19 -9.56 -5.97
N GLU A 423 19.36 -9.05 -5.56
CA GLU A 423 19.50 -7.71 -5.00
C GLU A 423 19.88 -6.72 -6.10
N TYR A 424 19.05 -5.72 -6.37
CA TYR A 424 19.27 -4.71 -7.40
C TYR A 424 20.41 -3.77 -7.03
N THR A 425 21.58 -4.00 -7.60
CA THR A 425 22.83 -3.32 -7.22
C THR A 425 22.87 -1.82 -7.53
N PRO A 426 22.20 -1.28 -8.59
CA PRO A 426 22.23 0.15 -8.85
C PRO A 426 21.54 1.00 -7.79
N GLY A 427 20.68 0.41 -6.95
CA GLY A 427 19.98 1.19 -5.93
C GLY A 427 18.80 0.51 -5.26
N PHE A 428 17.67 1.22 -5.22
CA PHE A 428 16.46 0.83 -4.51
C PHE A 428 15.33 0.42 -5.46
N VAL A 429 14.91 -0.83 -5.40
CA VAL A 429 13.69 -1.31 -6.07
C VAL A 429 12.49 -0.96 -5.20
N HIS A 430 11.58 -0.15 -5.72
CA HIS A 430 10.32 0.20 -5.06
C HIS A 430 9.09 -0.29 -5.85
N ALA A 431 9.30 -1.00 -6.94
CA ALA A 431 8.23 -1.62 -7.73
C ALA A 431 7.48 -2.69 -6.93
N LYS A 432 6.18 -2.85 -7.19
CA LYS A 432 5.32 -3.91 -6.68
C LYS A 432 4.66 -4.55 -7.88
N VAL A 433 5.32 -5.58 -8.39
CA VAL A 433 4.92 -6.27 -9.61
C VAL A 433 5.04 -7.78 -9.40
N PHE A 434 3.99 -8.48 -9.79
CA PHE A 434 3.99 -9.93 -9.97
C PHE A 434 3.76 -10.23 -11.44
N LEU A 435 4.51 -11.15 -12.00
CA LEU A 435 4.31 -11.68 -13.35
C LEU A 435 4.32 -13.21 -13.28
N CYS A 436 3.34 -13.85 -13.92
CA CYS A 436 3.21 -15.29 -13.91
C CYS A 436 2.92 -15.82 -15.32
N ASP A 437 3.75 -16.75 -15.80
CA ASP A 437 3.55 -17.61 -16.98
C ASP A 437 3.22 -16.86 -18.29
N ASP A 438 3.63 -15.61 -18.47
CA ASP A 438 3.25 -14.72 -19.58
C ASP A 438 1.72 -14.53 -19.76
N ILE A 439 0.92 -14.91 -18.76
CA ILE A 439 -0.53 -14.91 -18.84
C ILE A 439 -1.14 -13.83 -17.94
N GLN A 440 -0.54 -13.58 -16.80
CA GLN A 440 -1.10 -12.70 -15.78
C GLN A 440 -0.03 -11.88 -15.05
N ALA A 441 -0.37 -10.64 -14.72
CA ALA A 441 0.47 -9.79 -13.88
C ALA A 441 -0.37 -8.94 -12.92
N VAL A 442 0.26 -8.48 -11.85
CA VAL A 442 -0.27 -7.44 -10.97
C VAL A 442 0.73 -6.30 -10.91
N VAL A 443 0.26 -5.09 -11.12
CA VAL A 443 1.05 -3.85 -10.94
C VAL A 443 0.27 -2.92 -10.02
N GLY A 444 0.88 -2.49 -8.93
CA GLY A 444 0.15 -1.66 -7.96
C GLY A 444 0.99 -1.09 -6.83
N THR A 445 0.34 -0.94 -5.69
CA THR A 445 0.92 -0.29 -4.52
C THR A 445 1.28 -1.26 -3.40
N ILE A 446 0.84 -2.53 -3.48
CA ILE A 446 0.85 -3.54 -2.43
C ILE A 446 2.24 -4.17 -2.28
N ASN A 447 2.96 -3.89 -1.19
CA ASN A 447 4.23 -4.54 -0.86
C ASN A 447 4.00 -5.95 -0.27
N LEU A 448 5.06 -6.78 -0.28
CA LEU A 448 5.10 -8.01 0.52
C LEU A 448 5.59 -7.71 1.96
N ASP A 449 4.80 -6.91 2.69
CA ASP A 449 5.04 -6.64 4.11
C ASP A 449 3.71 -6.51 4.88
N TYR A 450 3.76 -6.68 6.21
CA TYR A 450 2.58 -6.63 7.07
C TYR A 450 1.83 -5.31 6.97
N ARG A 451 2.51 -4.17 6.75
CA ARG A 451 1.83 -2.88 6.63
C ARG A 451 0.93 -2.81 5.43
N SER A 452 1.42 -3.23 4.27
CA SER A 452 0.62 -3.24 3.04
C SER A 452 -0.50 -4.27 3.09
N LEU A 453 -0.22 -5.48 3.62
CA LEU A 453 -1.19 -6.58 3.60
C LEU A 453 -2.25 -6.49 4.72
N TYR A 454 -2.02 -5.69 5.79
CA TYR A 454 -2.90 -5.69 6.97
C TYR A 454 -3.34 -4.32 7.46
N HIS A 455 -2.62 -3.23 7.10
CA HIS A 455 -2.83 -1.93 7.75
C HIS A 455 -3.06 -0.77 6.78
N HIS A 456 -2.77 -0.93 5.49
CA HIS A 456 -2.90 0.14 4.52
C HIS A 456 -4.11 -0.05 3.59
N PHE A 457 -4.67 1.07 3.13
CA PHE A 457 -5.46 1.08 1.92
C PHE A 457 -4.51 0.98 0.74
N GLU A 458 -4.70 0.00 -0.09
CA GLU A 458 -3.87 -0.29 -1.25
C GLU A 458 -4.73 -0.40 -2.52
N CYS A 459 -4.09 -0.38 -3.69
CA CYS A 459 -4.73 -0.69 -4.96
C CYS A 459 -3.76 -1.30 -5.95
N ALA A 460 -4.30 -2.05 -6.90
CA ALA A 460 -3.53 -2.61 -8.00
C ALA A 460 -4.40 -2.84 -9.23
N ALA A 461 -3.76 -3.05 -10.36
CA ALA A 461 -4.36 -3.56 -11.58
C ALA A 461 -3.94 -5.03 -11.77
N TYR A 462 -4.91 -5.93 -11.77
CA TYR A 462 -4.69 -7.30 -12.21
C TYR A 462 -4.87 -7.36 -13.72
N LEU A 463 -3.85 -7.85 -14.41
CA LEU A 463 -3.74 -7.88 -15.87
C LEU A 463 -3.77 -9.35 -16.35
N TYR A 464 -4.66 -9.66 -17.25
CA TYR A 464 -4.80 -11.00 -17.81
C TYR A 464 -4.75 -10.98 -19.33
N ARG A 465 -3.75 -11.62 -19.93
CA ARG A 465 -3.51 -11.74 -21.38
C ARG A 465 -3.52 -10.39 -22.11
N VAL A 466 -3.03 -9.33 -21.47
CA VAL A 466 -2.84 -8.01 -22.08
C VAL A 466 -1.47 -7.93 -22.76
N ASP A 467 -1.32 -7.11 -23.79
CA ASP A 467 -0.07 -6.97 -24.54
C ASP A 467 1.10 -6.47 -23.66
N ALA A 468 0.81 -5.65 -22.65
CA ALA A 468 1.80 -5.11 -21.72
C ALA A 468 2.56 -6.19 -20.90
N LEU A 469 2.11 -7.45 -20.87
CA LEU A 469 2.82 -8.54 -20.19
C LEU A 469 4.22 -8.76 -20.77
N ALA A 470 4.38 -8.58 -22.07
CA ALA A 470 5.68 -8.68 -22.74
C ALA A 470 6.67 -7.61 -22.23
N ASP A 471 6.20 -6.37 -22.09
CA ASP A 471 7.01 -5.26 -21.57
C ASP A 471 7.41 -5.49 -20.10
N ILE A 472 6.48 -6.01 -19.29
CA ILE A 472 6.73 -6.37 -17.89
C ILE A 472 7.81 -7.45 -17.81
N LYS A 473 7.76 -8.47 -18.68
CA LYS A 473 8.77 -9.54 -18.72
C LYS A 473 10.14 -9.01 -19.08
N VAL A 474 10.23 -8.17 -20.11
CA VAL A 474 11.49 -7.51 -20.53
C VAL A 474 12.06 -6.66 -19.39
N ASP A 475 11.20 -5.94 -18.66
CA ASP A 475 11.64 -5.15 -17.51
C ASP A 475 12.19 -6.01 -16.37
N PHE A 476 11.58 -7.18 -16.08
CA PHE A 476 12.14 -8.14 -15.13
C PHE A 476 13.51 -8.64 -15.56
N GLN A 477 13.68 -9.01 -16.82
CA GLN A 477 14.97 -9.48 -17.36
C GLN A 477 16.04 -8.40 -17.22
N ASN A 478 15.78 -7.18 -17.70
CA ASN A 478 16.70 -6.05 -17.60
C ASN A 478 17.05 -5.66 -16.15
N THR A 479 16.11 -5.85 -15.22
CA THR A 479 16.32 -5.56 -13.81
C THR A 479 17.18 -6.64 -13.15
N MET A 480 16.93 -7.92 -13.45
CA MET A 480 17.75 -9.04 -12.95
C MET A 480 19.19 -9.01 -13.49
N GLU A 481 19.40 -8.63 -14.76
CA GLU A 481 20.74 -8.46 -15.33
C GLU A 481 21.58 -7.41 -14.57
N LYS A 482 20.93 -6.40 -14.01
CA LYS A 482 21.55 -5.35 -13.18
C LYS A 482 21.62 -5.72 -11.70
N SER A 483 21.21 -6.92 -11.32
CA SER A 483 21.12 -7.37 -9.94
C SER A 483 22.14 -8.45 -9.64
N GLN A 484 22.55 -8.52 -8.38
CA GLN A 484 23.35 -9.62 -7.87
C GLN A 484 22.45 -10.74 -7.37
N GLN A 485 22.61 -11.94 -7.90
CA GLN A 485 21.91 -13.11 -7.35
C GLN A 485 22.51 -13.47 -5.99
N VAL A 486 21.65 -13.63 -5.00
CA VAL A 486 22.06 -14.01 -3.62
C VAL A 486 22.43 -15.49 -3.60
N SER A 487 23.60 -15.81 -3.04
CA SER A 487 24.04 -17.19 -2.86
C SER A 487 23.45 -17.83 -1.59
N ALA A 488 23.38 -19.16 -1.55
CA ALA A 488 22.95 -19.89 -0.36
C ALA A 488 23.85 -19.62 0.88
N ASP A 489 25.13 -19.33 0.65
CA ASP A 489 26.09 -19.03 1.73
C ASP A 489 25.88 -17.64 2.32
N ASP A 490 25.41 -16.66 1.53
CA ASP A 490 25.08 -15.32 2.00
C ASP A 490 23.87 -15.32 2.94
N GLY A 491 22.93 -16.25 2.72
CA GLY A 491 21.76 -16.47 3.60
C GLY A 491 22.11 -17.02 4.99
N LYS A 492 23.22 -17.74 5.12
CA LYS A 492 23.64 -18.45 6.36
C LYS A 492 24.56 -17.63 7.27
N ARG A 493 25.28 -16.64 6.75
CA ARG A 493 26.26 -15.84 7.51
C ARG A 493 25.59 -14.81 8.40
N ARG A 494 25.16 -15.20 9.61
CA ARG A 494 24.67 -14.28 10.63
C ARG A 494 25.42 -14.42 11.93
N SER A 495 25.82 -13.28 12.53
CA SER A 495 26.34 -13.33 13.91
C SER A 495 25.18 -13.63 14.88
N PHE A 496 25.51 -14.22 16.02
CA PHE A 496 24.53 -14.51 17.09
C PHE A 496 23.72 -13.27 17.48
N LEU A 497 24.36 -12.11 17.63
CA LEU A 497 23.72 -10.84 17.98
C LEU A 497 22.75 -10.37 16.90
N THR A 498 23.13 -10.50 15.62
CA THR A 498 22.23 -10.18 14.49
C THR A 498 21.02 -11.12 14.47
N GLY A 499 21.22 -12.40 14.80
CA GLY A 499 20.14 -13.38 14.91
C GLY A 499 19.14 -13.02 16.01
N LEU A 500 19.62 -12.66 17.20
CA LEU A 500 18.80 -12.21 18.32
C LEU A 500 18.00 -10.94 17.98
N LEU A 501 18.68 -9.92 17.44
CA LEU A 501 18.02 -8.69 17.02
C LEU A 501 16.95 -8.94 15.96
N THR A 502 17.24 -9.77 14.98
CA THR A 502 16.27 -10.16 13.95
C THR A 502 15.07 -10.90 14.55
N GLY A 503 15.28 -11.77 15.54
CA GLY A 503 14.21 -12.44 16.27
C GLY A 503 13.26 -11.45 16.96
N ILE A 504 13.80 -10.44 17.65
CA ILE A 504 13.02 -9.38 18.27
C ILE A 504 12.25 -8.58 17.21
N LEU A 505 12.89 -8.22 16.10
CA LEU A 505 12.25 -7.51 15.00
C LEU A 505 11.12 -8.34 14.36
N LYS A 506 11.29 -9.66 14.22
CA LYS A 506 10.22 -10.56 13.72
C LYS A 506 8.99 -10.58 14.63
N ILE A 507 9.17 -10.52 15.96
CA ILE A 507 8.06 -10.44 16.92
C ILE A 507 7.34 -9.08 16.78
N ALA A 508 8.06 -7.99 16.55
CA ALA A 508 7.50 -6.66 16.46
C ALA A 508 6.84 -6.37 15.09
N ALA A 509 7.34 -6.98 14.01
CA ALA A 509 6.92 -6.67 12.63
C ALA A 509 5.41 -6.79 12.37
N PRO A 510 4.67 -7.80 12.90
CA PRO A 510 3.23 -7.90 12.70
C PRO A 510 2.41 -6.82 13.43
N LEU A 511 3.03 -6.10 14.38
CA LEU A 511 2.38 -5.06 15.18
C LEU A 511 2.76 -3.62 14.75
N ALA A 512 3.68 -3.47 13.76
CA ALA A 512 4.34 -2.20 13.43
C ALA A 512 3.77 -1.49 12.18
#